data_5dd24126b1e92dfdac4b21a1b2211434
#
_entry.id   5dd24126b1e92dfdac4b21a1b2211434
#
_cell.length_a   1.000
_cell.length_b   1.000
_cell.length_c   1.000
_cell.angle_alpha   90.00
_cell.angle_beta   90.00
_cell.angle_gamma   90.00
#
_symmetry.space_group_name_H-M   'P 1'
#
loop_
_entity.id
_entity.type
_entity.pdbx_description
1 polymer ?
#
loop_
_entity_poly.entity_id
_entity_poly.type
_entity_poly.pdbx_seq_one_letter_code
_entity_poly.pdbx_strand_id
1 'polypeptide(L)'
;VTTAFRRPLTPEQKRVFVSNHFKATTKPEDAVKRIVLLTLKSPRFLYLGLDDRKPDAFDVATRLSFGLWDSLPDRALAKLAAAGELRTQEHVGQQARRMLTDPRAKAKMQYFLHHWLQMSHVESLSKDDKLFPEFTPEIISDLRTSLNLFLDDVVWSPSSDYRRLLLEDDLFVNQRLA
;
A
#
# COMPACT_ATOMS: atom_id res chain seq x y z
N VAL A 1 10.01 16.94 3.23
CA VAL A 1 8.83 17.63 2.66
C VAL A 1 8.60 17.21 1.21
N THR A 2 9.57 17.34 0.32
CA THR A 2 9.44 16.96 -1.10
C THR A 2 8.91 15.54 -1.29
N THR A 3 9.48 14.56 -0.60
CA THR A 3 9.02 13.16 -0.62
C THR A 3 7.58 13.03 -0.12
N ALA A 4 7.25 13.69 1.00
CA ALA A 4 5.91 13.67 1.57
C ALA A 4 4.85 14.29 0.64
N PHE A 5 5.19 15.35 -0.08
CA PHE A 5 4.31 15.99 -1.06
C PHE A 5 4.37 15.33 -2.45
N ARG A 6 5.19 14.29 -2.61
CA ARG A 6 5.30 13.45 -3.81
C ARG A 6 5.70 14.22 -5.07
N ARG A 7 6.25 15.45 -4.91
CA ARG A 7 6.71 16.32 -6.00
C ARG A 7 7.68 17.37 -5.51
N PRO A 8 8.46 18.01 -6.39
CA PRO A 8 9.29 19.16 -6.04
C PRO A 8 8.46 20.30 -5.44
N LEU A 9 9.04 20.97 -4.46
CA LEU A 9 8.42 22.16 -3.85
C LEU A 9 8.57 23.36 -4.78
N THR A 10 7.53 24.17 -4.89
CA THR A 10 7.66 25.51 -5.47
C THR A 10 8.54 26.40 -4.56
N PRO A 11 9.13 27.47 -5.08
CA PRO A 11 9.91 28.41 -4.26
C PRO A 11 9.14 28.94 -3.04
N GLU A 12 7.84 29.19 -3.21
CA GLU A 12 6.97 29.64 -2.14
C GLU A 12 6.74 28.53 -1.09
N GLN A 13 6.45 27.31 -1.52
CA GLN A 13 6.31 26.16 -0.62
C GLN A 13 7.60 25.89 0.15
N LYS A 14 8.77 25.98 -0.51
CA LYS A 14 10.07 25.84 0.16
C LYS A 14 10.26 26.92 1.23
N ARG A 15 9.85 28.16 0.94
CA ARG A 15 9.90 29.26 1.91
C ARG A 15 8.99 28.98 3.11
N VAL A 16 7.72 28.60 2.86
CA VAL A 16 6.71 28.39 3.92
C VAL A 16 7.01 27.16 4.75
N PHE A 17 7.28 26.02 4.13
CA PHE A 17 7.43 24.74 4.83
C PHE A 17 8.85 24.49 5.38
N VAL A 18 9.86 25.23 4.91
CA VAL A 18 11.26 24.97 5.30
C VAL A 18 11.94 26.22 5.78
N SER A 19 12.16 27.21 4.89
CA SER A 19 13.10 28.32 5.17
C SER A 19 12.68 29.18 6.35
N ASN A 20 11.38 29.49 6.48
CA ASN A 20 10.88 30.33 7.56
C ASN A 20 11.10 29.71 8.94
N HIS A 21 11.05 28.37 9.04
CA HIS A 21 11.23 27.68 10.33
C HIS A 21 12.68 27.71 10.81
N PHE A 22 13.65 27.58 9.90
CA PHE A 22 15.05 27.72 10.24
C PHE A 22 15.43 29.18 10.59
N LYS A 23 14.72 30.16 10.02
CA LYS A 23 14.92 31.58 10.38
C LYS A 23 14.31 31.97 11.72
N ALA A 24 13.27 31.27 12.14
CA ALA A 24 12.49 31.57 13.34
C ALA A 24 13.04 30.96 14.63
N THR A 25 14.09 30.17 14.58
CA THR A 25 14.68 29.51 15.77
C THR A 25 16.20 29.41 15.63
N THR A 26 16.89 29.50 16.76
CA THR A 26 18.33 29.28 16.85
C THR A 26 18.69 27.78 17.02
N LYS A 27 17.68 26.93 17.33
CA LYS A 27 17.85 25.48 17.52
C LYS A 27 17.36 24.75 16.28
N PRO A 28 18.26 24.14 15.47
CA PRO A 28 17.89 23.43 14.27
C PRO A 28 16.89 22.28 14.50
N GLU A 29 16.96 21.61 15.65
CA GLU A 29 16.06 20.49 16.02
C GLU A 29 14.60 20.98 16.12
N ASP A 30 14.37 22.17 16.69
CA ASP A 30 13.03 22.72 16.81
C ASP A 30 12.46 23.13 15.44
N ALA A 31 13.31 23.63 14.55
CA ALA A 31 12.90 23.87 13.16
C ALA A 31 12.48 22.58 12.46
N VAL A 32 13.28 21.51 12.58
CA VAL A 32 12.98 20.20 11.98
C VAL A 32 11.67 19.62 12.53
N LYS A 33 11.48 19.64 13.85
CA LYS A 33 10.22 19.17 14.48
C LYS A 33 9.00 19.90 13.92
N ARG A 34 9.06 21.25 13.82
CA ARG A 34 7.97 22.07 13.25
C ARG A 34 7.71 21.74 11.79
N ILE A 35 8.76 21.59 10.97
CA ILE A 35 8.65 21.20 9.56
C ILE A 35 7.97 19.84 9.42
N VAL A 36 8.36 18.84 10.22
CA VAL A 36 7.74 17.51 10.20
C VAL A 36 6.26 17.61 10.56
N LEU A 37 5.91 18.27 11.67
CA LEU A 37 4.52 18.41 12.10
C LEU A 37 3.65 19.13 11.08
N LEU A 38 4.14 20.23 10.49
CA LEU A 38 3.42 20.96 9.44
C LEU A 38 3.24 20.13 8.18
N THR A 39 4.26 19.36 7.81
CA THR A 39 4.20 18.49 6.65
C THR A 39 3.15 17.38 6.85
N LEU A 40 3.16 16.70 7.99
CA LEU A 40 2.23 15.61 8.30
C LEU A 40 0.78 16.10 8.46
N LYS A 41 0.58 17.34 8.93
CA LYS A 41 -0.75 17.97 9.04
C LYS A 41 -1.22 18.62 7.75
N SER A 42 -0.36 18.74 6.75
CA SER A 42 -0.71 19.41 5.49
C SER A 42 -1.74 18.60 4.71
N PRO A 43 -2.82 19.23 4.20
CA PRO A 43 -3.73 18.60 3.27
C PRO A 43 -3.03 17.98 2.05
N ARG A 44 -1.90 18.54 1.61
CA ARG A 44 -1.08 18.01 0.51
C ARG A 44 -0.43 16.66 0.83
N PHE A 45 -0.21 16.36 2.11
CA PHE A 45 0.24 15.05 2.55
C PHE A 45 -0.94 14.09 2.73
N LEU A 46 -2.00 14.56 3.40
CA LEU A 46 -3.14 13.72 3.82
C LEU A 46 -4.03 13.28 2.66
N TYR A 47 -4.17 14.12 1.63
CA TYR A 47 -5.09 13.85 0.54
C TYR A 47 -4.38 13.76 -0.81
N LEU A 48 -4.92 12.93 -1.70
CA LEU A 48 -4.49 12.82 -3.08
C LEU A 48 -5.38 13.70 -3.95
N GLY A 49 -4.78 14.43 -4.91
CA GLY A 49 -5.54 15.13 -5.94
C GLY A 49 -6.29 16.38 -5.46
N LEU A 50 -5.72 17.13 -4.51
CA LEU A 50 -6.31 18.38 -4.01
C LEU A 50 -6.25 19.57 -5.00
N ASP A 51 -5.41 19.48 -6.02
CA ASP A 51 -5.23 20.57 -6.98
C ASP A 51 -6.16 20.38 -8.18
N ASP A 52 -6.92 21.42 -8.57
CA ASP A 52 -7.78 21.44 -9.77
C ASP A 52 -6.99 21.47 -11.10
N ARG A 53 -5.68 21.34 -11.06
CA ARG A 53 -4.82 21.31 -12.23
C ARG A 53 -4.94 19.97 -12.99
N LYS A 54 -4.62 19.98 -14.27
CA LYS A 54 -4.51 18.74 -15.06
C LYS A 54 -3.48 17.80 -14.43
N PRO A 55 -3.81 16.51 -14.30
CA PRO A 55 -2.86 15.51 -13.80
C PRO A 55 -1.55 15.51 -14.60
N ASP A 56 -0.44 15.42 -13.90
CA ASP A 56 0.90 15.34 -14.47
C ASP A 56 1.59 14.00 -14.14
N ALA A 57 2.85 13.85 -14.54
CA ALA A 57 3.62 12.63 -14.29
C ALA A 57 3.80 12.30 -12.78
N PHE A 58 3.83 13.31 -11.90
CA PHE A 58 3.89 13.10 -10.45
C PHE A 58 2.56 12.56 -9.91
N ASP A 59 1.43 12.96 -10.48
CA ASP A 59 0.12 12.41 -10.10
C ASP A 59 -0.02 10.96 -10.56
N VAL A 60 0.48 10.64 -11.75
CA VAL A 60 0.53 9.26 -12.25
C VAL A 60 1.40 8.39 -11.34
N ALA A 61 2.61 8.84 -11.01
CA ALA A 61 3.50 8.13 -10.09
C ALA A 61 2.84 7.90 -8.72
N THR A 62 2.15 8.91 -8.21
CA THR A 62 1.42 8.86 -6.94
C THR A 62 0.29 7.83 -6.99
N ARG A 63 -0.55 7.88 -8.03
CA ARG A 63 -1.67 6.93 -8.20
C ARG A 63 -1.19 5.50 -8.35
N LEU A 64 -0.13 5.25 -9.13
CA LEU A 64 0.50 3.92 -9.24
C LEU A 64 0.97 3.42 -7.88
N SER A 65 1.69 4.25 -7.13
CA SER A 65 2.29 3.86 -5.88
C SER A 65 1.25 3.55 -4.81
N PHE A 66 0.27 4.41 -4.61
CA PHE A 66 -0.81 4.15 -3.65
C PHE A 66 -1.77 3.05 -4.13
N GLY A 67 -2.00 2.95 -5.44
CA GLY A 67 -2.86 1.91 -6.01
C GLY A 67 -2.28 0.50 -5.84
N LEU A 68 -0.96 0.34 -6.01
CA LEU A 68 -0.32 -0.98 -5.98
C LEU A 68 0.41 -1.30 -4.67
N TRP A 69 0.85 -0.29 -3.90
CA TRP A 69 1.75 -0.47 -2.76
C TRP A 69 1.30 0.17 -1.44
N ASP A 70 0.23 0.96 -1.43
CA ASP A 70 -0.17 1.80 -0.28
C ASP A 70 0.98 2.66 0.28
N SER A 71 1.89 3.08 -0.55
CA SER A 71 3.08 3.82 -0.13
C SER A 71 3.44 4.97 -1.06
N LEU A 72 4.38 5.80 -0.62
CA LEU A 72 4.93 6.87 -1.43
C LEU A 72 5.68 6.32 -2.65
N PRO A 73 5.72 7.07 -3.78
CA PRO A 73 6.51 6.70 -4.94
C PRO A 73 7.97 6.42 -4.58
N ASP A 74 8.52 5.34 -5.09
CA ASP A 74 9.93 5.03 -4.94
C ASP A 74 10.81 5.97 -5.77
N ARG A 75 12.13 5.86 -5.61
CA ARG A 75 13.08 6.70 -6.33
C ARG A 75 13.00 6.55 -7.85
N ALA A 76 12.68 5.35 -8.34
CA ALA A 76 12.53 5.10 -9.77
C ALA A 76 11.32 5.84 -10.33
N LEU A 77 10.14 5.70 -9.71
CA LEU A 77 8.94 6.45 -10.09
C LEU A 77 9.14 7.97 -9.98
N ALA A 78 9.77 8.44 -8.91
CA ALA A 78 10.03 9.86 -8.72
C ALA A 78 10.96 10.42 -9.81
N LYS A 79 11.98 9.66 -10.23
CA LYS A 79 12.89 10.03 -11.32
C LYS A 79 12.16 10.11 -12.67
N LEU A 80 11.35 9.11 -13.00
CA LEU A 80 10.56 9.08 -14.23
C LEU A 80 9.51 10.20 -14.26
N ALA A 81 8.89 10.50 -13.12
CA ALA A 81 7.96 11.62 -13.00
C ALA A 81 8.66 12.96 -13.23
N ALA A 82 9.87 13.14 -12.66
CA ALA A 82 10.66 14.36 -12.86
C ALA A 82 11.13 14.54 -14.31
N ALA A 83 11.41 13.44 -15.02
CA ALA A 83 11.74 13.46 -16.44
C ALA A 83 10.50 13.62 -17.36
N GLY A 84 9.28 13.55 -16.79
CA GLY A 84 8.04 13.64 -17.57
C GLY A 84 7.74 12.39 -18.41
N GLU A 85 8.33 11.25 -18.08
CA GLU A 85 8.25 10.01 -18.87
C GLU A 85 6.97 9.19 -18.61
N LEU A 86 6.24 9.45 -17.51
CA LEU A 86 5.00 8.73 -17.18
C LEU A 86 3.77 9.32 -17.89
N ARG A 87 3.85 9.47 -19.22
CA ARG A 87 2.79 10.10 -20.05
C ARG A 87 2.06 9.12 -20.94
N THR A 88 2.66 8.00 -21.28
CA THR A 88 2.10 7.01 -22.18
C THR A 88 1.61 5.79 -21.42
N GLN A 89 0.57 5.12 -21.93
CA GLN A 89 0.08 3.87 -21.38
C GLN A 89 1.18 2.80 -21.30
N GLU A 90 2.08 2.79 -22.27
CA GLU A 90 3.21 1.86 -22.30
C GLU A 90 4.16 2.07 -21.11
N HIS A 91 4.63 3.30 -20.88
CA HIS A 91 5.52 3.61 -19.76
C HIS A 91 4.86 3.32 -18.40
N VAL A 92 3.58 3.69 -18.27
CA VAL A 92 2.79 3.39 -17.05
C VAL A 92 2.68 1.87 -16.85
N GLY A 93 2.38 1.12 -17.93
CA GLY A 93 2.28 -0.34 -17.90
C GLY A 93 3.59 -1.04 -17.55
N GLN A 94 4.72 -0.55 -18.05
CA GLN A 94 6.06 -1.06 -17.68
C GLN A 94 6.33 -0.88 -16.18
N GLN A 95 6.02 0.29 -15.63
CA GLN A 95 6.21 0.53 -14.21
C GLN A 95 5.22 -0.29 -13.35
N ALA A 96 3.97 -0.42 -13.76
CA ALA A 96 3.00 -1.26 -13.08
C ALA A 96 3.48 -2.73 -13.03
N ARG A 97 3.96 -3.30 -14.14
CA ARG A 97 4.53 -4.66 -14.17
C ARG A 97 5.72 -4.81 -13.23
N ARG A 98 6.66 -3.85 -13.22
CA ARG A 98 7.76 -3.84 -12.25
C ARG A 98 7.26 -3.83 -10.81
N MET A 99 6.24 -3.04 -10.54
CA MET A 99 5.70 -2.88 -9.19
C MET A 99 4.95 -4.13 -8.70
N LEU A 100 4.33 -4.89 -9.59
CA LEU A 100 3.63 -6.14 -9.24
C LEU A 100 4.58 -7.22 -8.72
N THR A 101 5.87 -7.19 -9.06
CA THR A 101 6.86 -8.14 -8.54
C THR A 101 7.37 -7.79 -7.13
N ASP A 102 7.00 -6.62 -6.59
CA ASP A 102 7.41 -6.18 -5.26
C ASP A 102 6.50 -6.77 -4.17
N PRO A 103 7.03 -7.21 -3.02
CA PRO A 103 6.23 -7.75 -1.92
C PRO A 103 5.09 -6.82 -1.43
N ARG A 104 5.22 -5.51 -1.59
CA ARG A 104 4.18 -4.54 -1.24
C ARG A 104 2.91 -4.72 -2.06
N ALA A 105 3.03 -5.08 -3.34
CA ALA A 105 1.87 -5.38 -4.18
C ALA A 105 1.13 -6.61 -3.67
N LYS A 106 1.88 -7.63 -3.25
CA LYS A 106 1.33 -8.84 -2.64
C LYS A 106 0.57 -8.53 -1.34
N ALA A 107 1.20 -7.77 -0.45
CA ALA A 107 0.57 -7.34 0.81
C ALA A 107 -0.69 -6.48 0.56
N LYS A 108 -0.66 -5.59 -0.43
CA LYS A 108 -1.83 -4.79 -0.83
C LYS A 108 -2.97 -5.66 -1.32
N MET A 109 -2.69 -6.66 -2.16
CA MET A 109 -3.70 -7.59 -2.69
C MET A 109 -4.29 -8.45 -1.57
N GLN A 110 -3.47 -8.98 -0.67
CA GLN A 110 -3.94 -9.72 0.50
C GLN A 110 -4.86 -8.86 1.37
N TYR A 111 -4.47 -7.62 1.66
CA TYR A 111 -5.30 -6.68 2.42
C TYR A 111 -6.66 -6.45 1.73
N PHE A 112 -6.66 -6.24 0.41
CA PHE A 112 -7.88 -6.08 -0.38
C PHE A 112 -8.78 -7.32 -0.27
N LEU A 113 -8.24 -8.51 -0.49
CA LEU A 113 -8.99 -9.77 -0.43
C LEU A 113 -9.56 -10.03 0.97
N HIS A 114 -8.77 -9.81 2.01
CA HIS A 114 -9.24 -9.96 3.40
C HIS A 114 -10.40 -9.00 3.71
N HIS A 115 -10.29 -7.75 3.24
CA HIS A 115 -11.36 -6.78 3.45
C HIS A 115 -12.61 -7.13 2.63
N TRP A 116 -12.44 -7.50 1.37
CA TRP A 116 -13.53 -7.89 0.47
C TRP A 116 -14.27 -9.13 0.95
N LEU A 117 -13.54 -10.14 1.43
CA LEU A 117 -14.10 -11.38 1.98
C LEU A 117 -14.56 -11.24 3.44
N GLN A 118 -14.48 -10.04 4.02
CA GLN A 118 -14.87 -9.75 5.41
C GLN A 118 -14.13 -10.62 6.45
N MET A 119 -12.86 -10.92 6.22
CA MET A 119 -12.03 -11.80 7.04
C MET A 119 -11.66 -11.22 8.42
N SER A 120 -12.03 -9.97 8.72
CA SER A 120 -11.79 -9.32 10.02
C SER A 120 -12.44 -10.07 11.20
N HIS A 121 -13.47 -10.85 10.95
CA HIS A 121 -14.15 -11.66 11.97
C HIS A 121 -13.44 -12.97 12.29
N VAL A 122 -12.45 -13.38 11.51
CA VAL A 122 -11.70 -14.63 11.74
C VAL A 122 -10.88 -14.61 13.04
N GLU A 123 -10.56 -13.40 13.54
CA GLU A 123 -9.84 -13.25 14.82
C GLU A 123 -10.69 -13.64 16.05
N SER A 124 -12.00 -13.55 15.92
CA SER A 124 -12.95 -13.91 16.97
C SER A 124 -13.59 -15.28 16.79
N LEU A 125 -13.06 -16.09 15.85
CA LEU A 125 -13.58 -17.43 15.59
C LEU A 125 -13.35 -18.30 16.82
N SER A 126 -14.45 -18.81 17.40
CA SER A 126 -14.40 -19.78 18.48
C SER A 126 -15.52 -20.81 18.31
N LYS A 127 -15.32 -21.98 18.83
CA LYS A 127 -16.34 -23.04 18.94
C LYS A 127 -16.50 -23.45 20.39
N ASP A 128 -17.58 -24.15 20.69
CA ASP A 128 -17.81 -24.72 22.02
C ASP A 128 -16.73 -25.78 22.31
N ASP A 129 -15.89 -25.53 23.30
CA ASP A 129 -14.76 -26.40 23.68
C ASP A 129 -15.19 -27.82 24.08
N LYS A 130 -16.45 -27.98 24.54
CA LYS A 130 -16.99 -29.30 24.90
C LYS A 130 -17.38 -30.12 23.68
N LEU A 131 -17.85 -29.46 22.62
CA LEU A 131 -18.26 -30.11 21.38
C LEU A 131 -17.11 -30.25 20.38
N PHE A 132 -16.16 -29.33 20.44
CA PHE A 132 -15.03 -29.23 19.52
C PHE A 132 -13.71 -29.00 20.27
N PRO A 133 -13.26 -29.94 21.12
CA PRO A 133 -12.08 -29.74 21.97
C PRO A 133 -10.77 -29.57 21.16
N GLU A 134 -10.76 -30.01 19.91
CA GLU A 134 -9.61 -29.90 19.00
C GLU A 134 -9.55 -28.56 18.27
N PHE A 135 -10.58 -27.70 18.37
CA PHE A 135 -10.61 -26.41 17.71
C PHE A 135 -9.83 -25.36 18.52
N THR A 136 -8.52 -25.47 18.48
CA THR A 136 -7.59 -24.64 19.26
C THR A 136 -7.17 -23.38 18.49
N PRO A 137 -6.53 -22.38 19.15
CA PRO A 137 -5.96 -21.21 18.48
C PRO A 137 -4.95 -21.57 17.38
N GLU A 138 -4.23 -22.69 17.51
CA GLU A 138 -3.29 -23.19 16.50
C GLU A 138 -4.03 -23.64 15.24
N ILE A 139 -5.17 -24.31 15.37
CA ILE A 139 -6.03 -24.67 14.24
C ILE A 139 -6.54 -23.41 13.51
N ILE A 140 -6.96 -22.39 14.25
CA ILE A 140 -7.40 -21.13 13.67
C ILE A 140 -6.24 -20.48 12.88
N SER A 141 -5.03 -20.48 13.44
CA SER A 141 -3.84 -19.96 12.76
C SER A 141 -3.51 -20.74 11.47
N ASP A 142 -3.63 -22.07 11.52
CA ASP A 142 -3.40 -22.93 10.36
C ASP A 142 -4.45 -22.70 9.27
N LEU A 143 -5.73 -22.56 9.63
CA LEU A 143 -6.80 -22.22 8.69
C LEU A 143 -6.59 -20.87 8.00
N ARG A 144 -6.11 -19.87 8.74
CA ARG A 144 -5.71 -18.57 8.14
C ARG A 144 -4.57 -18.74 7.14
N THR A 145 -3.58 -19.52 7.51
CA THR A 145 -2.42 -19.79 6.64
C THR A 145 -2.87 -20.51 5.38
N SER A 146 -3.71 -21.54 5.52
CA SER A 146 -4.33 -22.28 4.41
C SER A 146 -5.05 -21.34 3.44
N LEU A 147 -5.93 -20.48 3.97
CA LEU A 147 -6.66 -19.51 3.15
C LEU A 147 -5.72 -18.52 2.47
N ASN A 148 -4.72 -17.99 3.17
CA ASN A 148 -3.76 -17.08 2.56
C ASN A 148 -2.97 -17.71 1.42
N LEU A 149 -2.58 -18.97 1.56
CA LEU A 149 -1.90 -19.72 0.50
C LEU A 149 -2.83 -19.95 -0.71
N PHE A 150 -4.09 -20.26 -0.48
CA PHE A 150 -5.09 -20.38 -1.54
C PHE A 150 -5.31 -19.05 -2.28
N LEU A 151 -5.52 -17.96 -1.55
CA LEU A 151 -5.69 -16.63 -2.14
C LEU A 151 -4.45 -16.20 -2.95
N ASP A 152 -3.27 -16.47 -2.42
CA ASP A 152 -2.01 -16.20 -3.10
C ASP A 152 -1.89 -17.03 -4.39
N ASP A 153 -2.23 -18.31 -4.36
CA ASP A 153 -2.20 -19.18 -5.54
C ASP A 153 -3.18 -18.71 -6.61
N VAL A 154 -4.40 -18.36 -6.23
CA VAL A 154 -5.39 -17.84 -7.18
C VAL A 154 -4.89 -16.56 -7.87
N VAL A 155 -4.34 -15.60 -7.13
CA VAL A 155 -3.95 -14.29 -7.68
C VAL A 155 -2.65 -14.37 -8.48
N TRP A 156 -1.64 -15.09 -7.95
CA TRP A 156 -0.27 -15.06 -8.46
C TRP A 156 0.08 -16.26 -9.34
N SER A 157 -0.85 -17.20 -9.56
CA SER A 157 -0.67 -18.25 -10.54
C SER A 157 -0.63 -17.68 -11.98
N PRO A 158 -0.06 -18.41 -12.94
CA PRO A 158 -0.01 -17.96 -14.33
C PRO A 158 -1.37 -17.65 -14.96
N SER A 159 -2.44 -18.33 -14.51
CA SER A 159 -3.82 -18.10 -14.97
C SER A 159 -4.44 -16.85 -14.38
N SER A 160 -4.10 -16.51 -13.12
CA SER A 160 -4.68 -15.40 -12.35
C SER A 160 -6.21 -15.29 -12.50
N ASP A 161 -6.90 -16.42 -12.42
CA ASP A 161 -8.35 -16.52 -12.66
C ASP A 161 -9.11 -16.42 -11.34
N TYR A 162 -9.74 -15.26 -11.10
CA TYR A 162 -10.51 -15.01 -9.87
C TYR A 162 -11.74 -15.94 -9.69
N ARG A 163 -12.23 -16.60 -10.75
CA ARG A 163 -13.34 -17.56 -10.66
C ARG A 163 -12.99 -18.77 -9.79
N ARG A 164 -11.69 -19.07 -9.67
CA ARG A 164 -11.16 -20.10 -8.78
C ARG A 164 -11.56 -19.88 -7.32
N LEU A 165 -11.69 -18.60 -6.89
CA LEU A 165 -12.19 -18.28 -5.53
C LEU A 165 -13.58 -18.84 -5.22
N LEU A 166 -14.38 -19.09 -6.25
CA LEU A 166 -15.78 -19.52 -6.12
C LEU A 166 -16.00 -21.00 -6.56
N LEU A 167 -15.09 -21.54 -7.36
CA LEU A 167 -15.30 -22.82 -8.05
C LEU A 167 -14.34 -23.92 -7.61
N GLU A 168 -13.21 -23.57 -6.98
CA GLU A 168 -12.22 -24.56 -6.52
C GLU A 168 -12.47 -24.96 -5.07
N ASP A 169 -12.27 -26.25 -4.81
CA ASP A 169 -12.39 -26.88 -3.50
C ASP A 169 -11.00 -27.20 -2.90
N ASP A 170 -9.93 -26.65 -3.46
CA ASP A 170 -8.56 -26.89 -3.03
C ASP A 170 -8.28 -26.25 -1.66
N LEU A 171 -7.72 -27.05 -0.74
CA LEU A 171 -7.30 -26.62 0.58
C LEU A 171 -5.81 -26.89 0.78
N PHE A 172 -5.08 -25.90 1.27
CA PHE A 172 -3.71 -26.06 1.72
C PHE A 172 -3.71 -26.57 3.16
N VAL A 173 -3.42 -27.83 3.38
CA VAL A 173 -3.46 -28.47 4.70
C VAL A 173 -2.05 -28.80 5.19
N ASN A 174 -1.85 -28.70 6.49
CA ASN A 174 -0.72 -29.26 7.19
C ASN A 174 -1.15 -30.50 7.98
N GLN A 175 -0.22 -31.12 8.73
CA GLN A 175 -0.51 -32.34 9.50
C GLN A 175 -1.62 -32.16 10.55
N ARG A 176 -1.87 -30.94 11.07
CA ARG A 176 -2.93 -30.69 12.05
C ARG A 176 -4.31 -30.50 11.41
N LEU A 177 -4.35 -30.03 10.16
CA LEU A 177 -5.60 -29.81 9.42
C LEU A 177 -6.03 -31.06 8.62
N ALA A 178 -5.10 -31.99 8.37
CA ALA A 178 -5.36 -33.27 7.69
C ALA A 178 -5.94 -34.29 8.64
#